data_f0d8dc699bad26b03774bfc97bb77361
#
_entry.id   f0d8dc699bad26b03774bfc97bb77361
#
_cell.length_a   1.000
_cell.length_b   1.000
_cell.length_c   1.000
_cell.angle_alpha   90.00
_cell.angle_beta   90.00
_cell.angle_gamma   90.00
#
_symmetry.space_group_name_H-M   'P 1'
#
loop_
_entity.id
_entity.type
_entity.pdbx_description
1 polymer ?
#
loop_
_entity_poly.entity_id
_entity_poly.type
_entity_poly.pdbx_seq_one_letter_code
_entity_poly.pdbx_strand_id
1 'polypeptide(L)'
;EKLDSGYRIYHEDSYYDGKECVISAGRSGSKWMENVCRDLDINTNSNRVDIGVRVELPAGIFAHLTDELYESKIVYRTSKYEDLVRTFCMNPKGEVVNENTNGIVTVNGHSYEDPAKQTNNTNFALLVAKHFSEPFKDSNGYGESIARLSNMLGGGVIVQRFGDLIKGRRSTEERIGESFTVPTLNAAAGDLSLVLPKRLLDGIIE
;
A
#
# COMPACT_ATOMS: atom_id res chain seq x y z
N GLU A 1 20.38 8.31 -23.43
CA GLU A 1 20.27 8.67 -24.83
C GLU A 1 20.29 7.40 -25.69
N LYS A 2 19.40 7.34 -26.72
CA LYS A 2 19.41 6.28 -27.73
C LYS A 2 20.37 6.66 -28.85
N LEU A 3 21.28 5.76 -29.18
CA LEU A 3 22.21 5.88 -30.28
C LEU A 3 21.76 5.04 -31.49
N ASP A 4 22.37 5.18 -32.65
CA ASP A 4 22.06 4.34 -33.82
C ASP A 4 22.34 2.87 -33.60
N SER A 5 23.26 2.52 -32.69
CA SER A 5 23.66 1.13 -32.38
C SER A 5 23.72 0.84 -30.88
N GLY A 6 22.77 1.34 -30.12
CA GLY A 6 22.71 1.07 -28.68
C GLY A 6 22.27 2.26 -27.85
N TYR A 7 22.80 2.35 -26.65
CA TYR A 7 22.41 3.36 -25.67
C TYR A 7 23.65 3.96 -25.01
N ARG A 8 23.57 5.26 -24.68
CA ARG A 8 24.53 5.96 -23.84
C ARG A 8 23.87 6.36 -22.52
N ILE A 9 24.52 5.99 -21.44
CA ILE A 9 24.10 6.31 -20.08
C ILE A 9 25.09 7.34 -19.53
N TYR A 10 24.58 8.50 -19.13
CA TYR A 10 25.36 9.54 -18.49
C TYR A 10 25.31 9.38 -16.98
N HIS A 11 26.46 9.54 -16.34
CA HIS A 11 26.60 9.57 -14.89
C HIS A 11 27.64 10.62 -14.51
N GLU A 12 27.20 11.69 -13.88
CA GLU A 12 28.02 12.86 -13.57
C GLU A 12 28.70 13.38 -14.84
N ASP A 13 30.02 13.50 -14.83
CA ASP A 13 30.82 13.94 -15.96
C ASP A 13 31.29 12.81 -16.91
N SER A 14 30.76 11.60 -16.70
CA SER A 14 31.14 10.39 -17.43
C SER A 14 29.97 9.83 -18.25
N TYR A 15 30.28 8.95 -19.19
CA TYR A 15 29.25 8.17 -19.89
C TYR A 15 29.70 6.72 -20.12
N TYR A 16 28.69 5.87 -20.32
CA TYR A 16 28.87 4.45 -20.66
C TYR A 16 28.03 4.12 -21.88
N ASP A 17 28.65 3.48 -22.88
CA ASP A 17 27.96 3.01 -24.07
C ASP A 17 27.69 1.50 -23.95
N GLY A 18 26.48 1.07 -24.31
CA GLY A 18 26.07 -0.32 -24.32
C GLY A 18 25.12 -0.64 -25.46
N LYS A 19 25.13 -1.86 -25.96
CA LYS A 19 24.18 -2.32 -26.98
C LYS A 19 22.78 -2.42 -26.42
N GLU A 20 22.66 -2.81 -25.17
CA GLU A 20 21.42 -2.98 -24.44
C GLU A 20 21.51 -2.25 -23.11
N CYS A 21 20.37 -1.72 -22.63
CA CYS A 21 20.25 -1.04 -21.36
C CYS A 21 19.08 -1.64 -20.57
N VAL A 22 19.37 -2.15 -19.37
CA VAL A 22 18.35 -2.64 -18.43
C VAL A 22 18.19 -1.61 -17.31
N ILE A 23 16.95 -1.11 -17.15
CA ILE A 23 16.63 -0.13 -16.13
C ILE A 23 15.81 -0.82 -15.03
N SER A 24 16.32 -0.79 -13.79
CA SER A 24 15.69 -1.41 -12.61
C SER A 24 15.66 -0.43 -11.43
N ALA A 25 15.10 0.76 -11.67
CA ALA A 25 15.11 1.88 -10.72
C ALA A 25 14.13 1.73 -9.53
N GLY A 26 13.29 0.69 -9.52
CA GLY A 26 12.30 0.47 -8.48
C GLY A 26 11.20 1.54 -8.42
N ARG A 27 10.40 1.52 -7.34
CA ARG A 27 9.26 2.44 -7.17
C ARG A 27 9.69 3.90 -7.04
N SER A 28 10.79 4.16 -6.37
CA SER A 28 11.32 5.53 -6.20
C SER A 28 11.72 6.18 -7.53
N GLY A 29 12.07 5.38 -8.52
CA GLY A 29 12.44 5.83 -9.86
C GLY A 29 11.27 5.97 -10.85
N SER A 30 10.02 5.76 -10.44
CA SER A 30 8.86 5.72 -11.35
C SER A 30 8.70 7.01 -12.17
N LYS A 31 8.77 8.18 -11.52
CA LYS A 31 8.67 9.49 -12.22
C LYS A 31 9.83 9.75 -13.17
N TRP A 32 11.03 9.34 -12.79
CA TRP A 32 12.18 9.39 -13.67
C TRP A 32 11.99 8.46 -14.87
N MET A 33 11.48 7.25 -14.65
CA MET A 33 11.19 6.30 -15.73
C MET A 33 10.13 6.81 -16.71
N GLU A 34 9.10 7.51 -16.24
CA GLU A 34 8.10 8.17 -17.10
C GLU A 34 8.78 9.19 -18.04
N ASN A 35 9.74 9.97 -17.52
CA ASN A 35 10.51 10.90 -18.34
C ASN A 35 11.35 10.15 -19.37
N VAL A 36 12.06 9.08 -18.96
CA VAL A 36 12.85 8.25 -19.89
C VAL A 36 11.98 7.67 -21.00
N CYS A 37 10.79 7.15 -20.68
CA CYS A 37 9.87 6.63 -21.68
C CYS A 37 9.43 7.71 -22.65
N ARG A 38 9.13 8.92 -22.18
CA ARG A 38 8.75 10.06 -23.02
C ARG A 38 9.89 10.48 -23.93
N ASP A 39 11.11 10.59 -23.39
CA ASP A 39 12.30 11.03 -24.15
C ASP A 39 12.72 10.01 -25.23
N LEU A 40 12.38 8.74 -25.03
CA LEU A 40 12.62 7.64 -25.98
C LEU A 40 11.40 7.31 -26.86
N ASP A 41 10.33 8.12 -26.78
CA ASP A 41 9.08 7.91 -27.53
C ASP A 41 8.45 6.52 -27.28
N ILE A 42 8.55 6.03 -26.03
CA ILE A 42 7.96 4.76 -25.59
C ILE A 42 6.55 5.03 -25.04
N ASN A 43 5.56 4.43 -25.66
CA ASN A 43 4.19 4.54 -25.20
C ASN A 43 4.01 3.88 -23.83
N THR A 44 3.36 4.60 -22.92
CA THR A 44 3.00 4.11 -21.59
C THR A 44 1.48 4.12 -21.40
N ASN A 45 0.98 3.18 -20.61
CA ASN A 45 -0.42 3.14 -20.23
C ASN A 45 -0.54 3.29 -18.72
N SER A 46 -1.54 4.08 -18.28
CA SER A 46 -1.88 4.16 -16.87
C SER A 46 -2.43 2.83 -16.39
N ASN A 47 -1.85 2.30 -15.33
CA ASN A 47 -2.33 1.10 -14.67
C ASN A 47 -3.33 1.43 -13.55
N ARG A 48 -4.02 0.39 -13.07
CA ARG A 48 -4.81 0.50 -11.86
C ARG A 48 -3.91 0.84 -10.67
N VAL A 49 -4.49 1.54 -9.69
CA VAL A 49 -3.92 1.72 -8.36
C VAL A 49 -4.74 0.94 -7.34
N ASP A 50 -4.06 0.29 -6.42
CA ASP A 50 -4.67 -0.40 -5.30
C ASP A 50 -4.54 0.50 -4.05
N ILE A 51 -5.66 0.88 -3.47
CA ILE A 51 -5.71 1.76 -2.29
C ILE A 51 -6.48 1.04 -1.18
N GLY A 52 -5.98 1.12 0.03
CA GLY A 52 -6.65 0.46 1.14
C GLY A 52 -5.96 0.68 2.48
N VAL A 53 -6.16 -0.27 3.36
CA VAL A 53 -5.65 -0.25 4.73
C VAL A 53 -4.91 -1.55 5.02
N ARG A 54 -4.05 -1.51 6.03
CA ARG A 54 -3.52 -2.73 6.63
C ARG A 54 -4.36 -3.10 7.84
N VAL A 55 -4.85 -4.32 7.86
CA VAL A 55 -5.70 -4.86 8.92
C VAL A 55 -4.85 -5.74 9.82
N GLU A 56 -5.02 -5.61 11.12
CA GLU A 56 -4.51 -6.55 12.11
C GLU A 56 -5.66 -7.21 12.85
N LEU A 57 -5.54 -8.50 13.08
CA LEU A 57 -6.49 -9.28 13.86
C LEU A 57 -5.76 -10.44 14.58
N PRO A 58 -6.38 -11.06 15.60
CA PRO A 58 -5.75 -12.17 16.31
C PRO A 58 -5.42 -13.32 15.36
N ALA A 59 -4.21 -13.85 15.45
CA ALA A 59 -3.72 -14.88 14.52
C ALA A 59 -4.63 -16.12 14.45
N GLY A 60 -5.25 -16.50 15.57
CA GLY A 60 -6.16 -17.64 15.62
C GLY A 60 -7.40 -17.54 14.72
N ILE A 61 -7.82 -16.31 14.33
CA ILE A 61 -8.99 -16.12 13.46
C ILE A 61 -8.75 -16.69 12.07
N PHE A 62 -7.56 -16.47 11.50
CA PHE A 62 -7.19 -16.97 10.18
C PHE A 62 -6.30 -18.21 10.20
N ALA A 63 -6.04 -18.82 11.36
CA ALA A 63 -5.17 -19.99 11.50
C ALA A 63 -5.56 -21.12 10.54
N HIS A 64 -6.85 -21.38 10.36
CA HIS A 64 -7.38 -22.38 9.43
C HIS A 64 -6.99 -22.16 7.95
N LEU A 65 -6.59 -20.95 7.59
CA LEU A 65 -6.06 -20.62 6.25
C LEU A 65 -4.54 -20.52 6.26
N THR A 66 -3.99 -19.86 7.27
CA THR A 66 -2.56 -19.51 7.29
C THR A 66 -1.67 -20.67 7.68
N ASP A 67 -2.21 -21.70 8.34
CA ASP A 67 -1.46 -22.92 8.66
C ASP A 67 -1.35 -23.87 7.45
N GLU A 68 -2.27 -23.74 6.47
CA GLU A 68 -2.31 -24.60 5.28
C GLU A 68 -1.77 -23.91 4.02
N LEU A 69 -1.88 -22.58 3.92
CA LEU A 69 -1.56 -21.82 2.73
C LEU A 69 -0.48 -20.79 3.00
N TYR A 70 0.52 -20.74 2.14
CA TYR A 70 1.59 -19.73 2.23
C TYR A 70 1.05 -18.30 2.15
N GLU A 71 0.14 -18.03 1.20
CA GLU A 71 -0.52 -16.73 1.04
C GLU A 71 -1.96 -16.93 0.57
N SER A 72 -2.92 -16.52 1.40
CA SER A 72 -4.34 -16.59 1.06
C SER A 72 -4.79 -15.28 0.43
N LYS A 73 -5.43 -15.34 -0.75
CA LYS A 73 -6.04 -14.20 -1.43
C LYS A 73 -7.54 -14.35 -1.46
N ILE A 74 -8.21 -13.56 -0.63
CA ILE A 74 -9.67 -13.46 -0.60
C ILE A 74 -10.06 -12.29 -1.48
N VAL A 75 -11.01 -12.52 -2.39
CA VAL A 75 -11.53 -11.50 -3.31
C VAL A 75 -13.01 -11.34 -3.08
N TYR A 76 -13.45 -10.11 -2.91
CA TYR A 76 -14.84 -9.75 -2.72
C TYR A 76 -15.25 -8.66 -3.73
N ARG A 77 -16.45 -8.75 -4.28
CA ARG A 77 -17.03 -7.72 -5.13
C ARG A 77 -18.09 -6.98 -4.33
N THR A 78 -17.90 -5.68 -4.14
CA THR A 78 -18.82 -4.85 -3.34
C THR A 78 -20.20 -4.79 -3.97
N SER A 79 -21.24 -4.88 -3.14
CA SER A 79 -22.63 -4.88 -3.59
C SER A 79 -23.04 -3.55 -4.21
N LYS A 80 -22.57 -2.43 -3.64
CA LYS A 80 -22.97 -1.09 -4.03
C LYS A 80 -22.26 -0.55 -5.27
N TYR A 81 -20.96 -0.83 -5.39
CA TYR A 81 -20.12 -0.20 -6.41
C TYR A 81 -19.52 -1.21 -7.38
N GLU A 82 -19.72 -2.50 -7.13
CA GLU A 82 -19.11 -3.61 -7.89
C GLU A 82 -17.59 -3.54 -7.96
N ASP A 83 -16.96 -2.79 -7.04
CA ASP A 83 -15.52 -2.71 -6.93
C ASP A 83 -14.94 -4.01 -6.40
N LEU A 84 -13.77 -4.39 -6.93
CA LEU A 84 -13.03 -5.52 -6.39
C LEU A 84 -12.22 -5.09 -5.16
N VAL A 85 -12.48 -5.76 -4.05
CA VAL A 85 -11.70 -5.68 -2.81
C VAL A 85 -10.99 -7.00 -2.60
N ARG A 86 -9.73 -6.95 -2.23
CA ARG A 86 -8.94 -8.17 -2.03
C ARG A 86 -7.98 -8.07 -0.87
N THR A 87 -7.72 -9.20 -0.22
CA THR A 87 -6.57 -9.30 0.67
C THR A 87 -5.28 -9.36 -0.13
N PHE A 88 -4.20 -8.88 0.47
CA PHE A 88 -2.88 -8.92 -0.15
C PHE A 88 -1.79 -8.99 0.93
N CYS A 89 -0.69 -9.71 0.64
CA CYS A 89 0.46 -9.80 1.51
C CYS A 89 0.06 -10.14 2.96
N MET A 90 -0.53 -11.32 3.13
CA MET A 90 -0.95 -11.84 4.44
C MET A 90 0.28 -12.33 5.21
N ASN A 91 0.44 -11.82 6.42
CA ASN A 91 1.58 -12.10 7.29
C ASN A 91 1.07 -12.75 8.60
N PRO A 92 1.06 -14.09 8.66
CA PRO A 92 0.68 -14.81 9.87
C PRO A 92 1.65 -14.51 11.01
N LYS A 93 1.10 -14.23 12.20
CA LYS A 93 1.87 -13.94 13.40
C LYS A 93 2.95 -12.88 13.18
N GLY A 94 2.69 -11.96 12.25
CA GLY A 94 3.61 -10.92 11.82
C GLY A 94 3.31 -9.56 12.46
N GLU A 95 4.08 -8.58 12.08
CA GLU A 95 3.91 -7.19 12.52
C GLU A 95 3.64 -6.25 11.34
N VAL A 96 3.05 -5.10 11.62
CA VAL A 96 2.92 -3.99 10.68
C VAL A 96 4.15 -3.10 10.81
N VAL A 97 4.72 -2.72 9.68
CA VAL A 97 5.94 -1.90 9.61
C VAL A 97 5.71 -0.68 8.73
N ASN A 98 6.43 0.40 9.03
CA ASN A 98 6.46 1.57 8.17
C ASN A 98 7.32 1.32 6.93
N GLU A 99 6.84 1.81 5.81
CA GLU A 99 7.57 1.88 4.55
C GLU A 99 7.65 3.34 4.08
N ASN A 100 8.85 3.85 3.90
CA ASN A 100 9.07 5.21 3.43
C ASN A 100 9.53 5.20 1.98
N THR A 101 8.77 5.85 1.11
CA THR A 101 9.13 6.06 -0.29
C THR A 101 9.08 7.55 -0.60
N ASN A 102 10.24 8.17 -0.85
CA ASN A 102 10.37 9.59 -1.17
C ASN A 102 9.68 10.52 -0.15
N GLY A 103 9.80 10.20 1.15
CA GLY A 103 9.20 10.99 2.23
C GLY A 103 7.71 10.73 2.47
N ILE A 104 7.10 9.80 1.76
CA ILE A 104 5.74 9.34 2.00
C ILE A 104 5.80 8.05 2.81
N VAL A 105 5.21 8.07 3.99
CA VAL A 105 5.15 6.91 4.89
C VAL A 105 3.84 6.16 4.64
N THR A 106 3.98 4.89 4.33
CA THR A 106 2.87 3.93 4.20
C THR A 106 3.15 2.73 5.10
N VAL A 107 2.27 1.75 5.12
CA VAL A 107 2.42 0.53 5.92
C VAL A 107 2.62 -0.68 5.04
N ASN A 108 3.45 -1.59 5.53
CA ASN A 108 3.59 -2.93 4.99
C ASN A 108 3.50 -3.95 6.13
N GLY A 109 3.52 -5.24 5.83
CA GLY A 109 3.57 -6.31 6.83
C GLY A 109 4.87 -7.07 6.74
N HIS A 110 5.25 -7.63 7.86
CA HIS A 110 6.41 -8.49 7.97
C HIS A 110 6.09 -9.69 8.84
N SER A 111 6.47 -10.88 8.41
CA SER A 111 6.39 -12.10 9.20
C SER A 111 7.78 -12.64 9.51
N TYR A 112 7.91 -13.37 10.61
CA TYR A 112 9.17 -13.91 11.08
C TYR A 112 9.16 -15.43 10.99
N GLU A 113 10.22 -15.99 10.44
CA GLU A 113 10.47 -17.43 10.51
C GLU A 113 10.78 -17.87 11.94
N ASP A 114 11.52 -17.05 12.70
CA ASP A 114 11.85 -17.29 14.09
C ASP A 114 10.61 -17.17 14.99
N PRO A 115 10.13 -18.28 15.61
CA PRO A 115 8.95 -18.25 16.47
C PRO A 115 9.06 -17.29 17.66
N ALA A 116 10.27 -17.00 18.14
CA ALA A 116 10.49 -16.08 19.26
C ALA A 116 10.17 -14.60 18.90
N LYS A 117 10.12 -14.28 17.61
CA LYS A 117 9.79 -12.95 17.09
C LYS A 117 8.35 -12.83 16.62
N GLN A 118 7.62 -13.94 16.57
CA GLN A 118 6.24 -13.96 16.14
C GLN A 118 5.34 -13.20 17.12
N THR A 119 4.35 -12.50 16.58
CA THR A 119 3.33 -11.78 17.36
C THR A 119 2.06 -12.62 17.52
N ASN A 120 1.11 -12.13 18.30
CA ASN A 120 -0.21 -12.73 18.40
C ASN A 120 -1.18 -12.28 17.30
N ASN A 121 -0.72 -11.45 16.36
CA ASN A 121 -1.54 -10.89 15.29
C ASN A 121 -1.18 -11.48 13.92
N THR A 122 -2.18 -11.69 13.09
CA THR A 122 -2.03 -11.81 11.63
C THR A 122 -2.40 -10.47 11.02
N ASN A 123 -1.64 -10.02 10.05
CA ASN A 123 -1.95 -8.80 9.33
C ASN A 123 -1.97 -9.02 7.81
N PHE A 124 -2.77 -8.23 7.11
CA PHE A 124 -2.87 -8.22 5.65
C PHE A 124 -3.34 -6.85 5.15
N ALA A 125 -2.98 -6.51 3.92
CA ALA A 125 -3.59 -5.37 3.27
C ALA A 125 -4.98 -5.75 2.76
N LEU A 126 -5.95 -4.84 2.92
CA LEU A 126 -7.27 -4.89 2.31
C LEU A 126 -7.33 -3.77 1.28
N LEU A 127 -7.33 -4.13 0.00
CA LEU A 127 -7.11 -3.23 -1.12
C LEU A 127 -8.34 -3.15 -2.02
N VAL A 128 -8.72 -1.91 -2.37
CA VAL A 128 -9.72 -1.61 -3.38
C VAL A 128 -9.01 -1.20 -4.66
N ALA A 129 -9.19 -1.97 -5.73
CA ALA A 129 -8.60 -1.68 -7.03
C ALA A 129 -9.35 -0.53 -7.72
N LYS A 130 -8.63 0.51 -8.15
CA LYS A 130 -9.17 1.60 -8.95
C LYS A 130 -8.44 1.72 -10.27
N HIS A 131 -9.23 1.85 -11.32
CA HIS A 131 -8.77 2.14 -12.65
C HIS A 131 -9.36 3.48 -13.09
N PHE A 132 -8.50 4.37 -13.57
CA PHE A 132 -8.91 5.66 -14.06
C PHE A 132 -8.86 5.67 -15.59
N SER A 133 -9.98 6.10 -16.20
CA SER A 133 -10.05 6.38 -17.63
C SER A 133 -9.80 7.86 -17.90
N GLU A 134 -9.63 8.20 -19.17
CA GLU A 134 -9.53 9.60 -19.60
C GLU A 134 -10.60 10.49 -18.94
N PRO A 135 -10.28 11.73 -18.53
CA PRO A 135 -8.97 12.40 -18.67
C PRO A 135 -7.99 12.12 -17.52
N PHE A 136 -8.36 11.29 -16.55
CA PHE A 136 -7.57 11.06 -15.32
C PHE A 136 -6.57 9.93 -15.54
N LYS A 137 -5.30 10.27 -15.76
CA LYS A 137 -4.25 9.29 -16.05
C LYS A 137 -3.28 9.05 -14.88
N ASP A 138 -3.23 9.93 -13.89
CA ASP A 138 -2.25 9.88 -12.82
C ASP A 138 -2.72 9.04 -11.63
N SER A 139 -2.78 7.72 -11.82
CA SER A 139 -3.13 6.76 -10.76
C SER A 139 -2.15 6.81 -9.60
N ASN A 140 -0.85 6.99 -9.89
CA ASN A 140 0.20 7.07 -8.88
C ASN A 140 0.03 8.31 -8.01
N GLY A 141 -0.14 9.48 -8.63
CA GLY A 141 -0.38 10.74 -7.93
C GLY A 141 -1.63 10.71 -7.06
N TYR A 142 -2.69 10.03 -7.51
CA TYR A 142 -3.89 9.83 -6.71
C TYR A 142 -3.59 9.01 -5.43
N GLY A 143 -2.90 7.88 -5.55
CA GLY A 143 -2.49 7.06 -4.42
C GLY A 143 -1.55 7.81 -3.46
N GLU A 144 -0.55 8.51 -4.01
CA GLU A 144 0.35 9.35 -3.23
C GLU A 144 -0.39 10.45 -2.47
N SER A 145 -1.40 11.08 -3.06
CA SER A 145 -2.18 12.15 -2.43
C SER A 145 -2.93 11.65 -1.19
N ILE A 146 -3.50 10.46 -1.24
CA ILE A 146 -4.16 9.81 -0.10
C ILE A 146 -3.15 9.49 1.00
N ALA A 147 -1.99 8.93 0.65
CA ALA A 147 -0.94 8.63 1.62
C ALA A 147 -0.38 9.91 2.28
N ARG A 148 -0.16 10.99 1.50
CA ARG A 148 0.26 12.30 2.03
C ARG A 148 -0.78 12.89 2.98
N LEU A 149 -2.08 12.75 2.66
CA LEU A 149 -3.15 13.21 3.55
C LEU A 149 -3.12 12.48 4.89
N SER A 150 -2.91 11.16 4.89
CA SER A 150 -2.70 10.38 6.11
C SER A 150 -1.50 10.89 6.91
N ASN A 151 -0.36 11.11 6.25
CA ASN A 151 0.85 11.59 6.91
C ASN A 151 0.66 13.00 7.49
N MET A 152 -0.06 13.86 6.80
CA MET A 152 -0.36 15.23 7.28
C MET A 152 -1.22 15.21 8.56
N LEU A 153 -2.21 14.32 8.63
CA LEU A 153 -3.13 14.24 9.76
C LEU A 153 -2.57 13.48 10.96
N GLY A 154 -1.74 12.46 10.71
CA GLY A 154 -1.19 11.58 11.74
C GLY A 154 0.28 11.84 12.11
N GLY A 155 0.96 12.73 11.40
CA GLY A 155 2.43 12.85 11.50
C GLY A 155 3.18 11.64 10.95
N GLY A 156 2.47 10.73 10.32
CA GLY A 156 2.89 9.44 9.78
C GLY A 156 1.67 8.64 9.37
N VAL A 157 1.56 7.42 9.83
CA VAL A 157 0.38 6.58 9.57
C VAL A 157 -0.66 6.72 10.69
N ILE A 158 -1.92 6.48 10.33
CA ILE A 158 -3.07 6.53 11.23
C ILE A 158 -3.55 5.12 11.51
N VAL A 159 -3.88 4.84 12.78
CA VAL A 159 -4.57 3.63 13.21
C VAL A 159 -5.97 3.95 13.71
N GLN A 160 -6.94 3.10 13.36
CA GLN A 160 -8.32 3.21 13.83
C GLN A 160 -8.88 1.83 14.11
N ARG A 161 -9.60 1.70 15.23
CA ARG A 161 -10.35 0.48 15.53
C ARG A 161 -11.52 0.35 14.56
N PHE A 162 -11.72 -0.85 14.04
CA PHE A 162 -12.84 -1.13 13.13
C PHE A 162 -14.22 -0.78 13.73
N GLY A 163 -14.43 -1.09 15.01
CA GLY A 163 -15.67 -0.71 15.69
C GLY A 163 -15.90 0.80 15.84
N ASP A 164 -14.84 1.61 15.87
CA ASP A 164 -14.96 3.08 15.86
C ASP A 164 -15.24 3.58 14.44
N LEU A 165 -14.56 2.99 13.44
CA LEU A 165 -14.78 3.30 12.01
C LEU A 165 -16.25 3.08 11.62
N ILE A 166 -16.85 1.94 11.95
CA ILE A 166 -18.27 1.65 11.68
C ILE A 166 -19.20 2.66 12.37
N LYS A 167 -18.84 3.12 13.57
CA LYS A 167 -19.63 4.11 14.30
C LYS A 167 -19.40 5.54 13.81
N GLY A 168 -18.56 5.75 12.81
CA GLY A 168 -18.24 7.06 12.26
C GLY A 168 -17.54 7.97 13.28
N ARG A 169 -16.67 7.43 14.11
CA ARG A 169 -15.97 8.21 15.13
C ARG A 169 -14.47 7.92 15.13
N ARG A 170 -13.69 8.91 15.47
CA ARG A 170 -12.26 8.81 15.70
C ARG A 170 -11.93 7.80 16.81
N SER A 171 -10.87 7.00 16.65
CA SER A 171 -10.24 6.29 17.77
C SER A 171 -9.38 7.22 18.64
N THR A 172 -9.19 6.83 19.90
CA THR A 172 -8.26 7.45 20.84
C THR A 172 -7.22 6.44 21.29
N GLU A 173 -6.08 6.92 21.78
CA GLU A 173 -5.01 6.05 22.30
C GLU A 173 -5.53 5.08 23.38
N GLU A 174 -6.36 5.60 24.29
CA GLU A 174 -7.01 4.80 25.33
C GLU A 174 -7.81 3.63 24.73
N ARG A 175 -8.70 3.92 23.77
CA ARG A 175 -9.50 2.87 23.12
C ARG A 175 -8.68 1.91 22.29
N ILE A 176 -7.56 2.36 21.70
CA ILE A 176 -6.60 1.48 21.01
C ILE A 176 -5.97 0.53 22.02
N GLY A 177 -5.46 1.04 23.15
CA GLY A 177 -4.82 0.25 24.20
C GLY A 177 -5.74 -0.78 24.86
N GLU A 178 -7.04 -0.46 24.94
CA GLU A 178 -8.08 -1.37 25.47
C GLU A 178 -8.63 -2.35 24.44
N SER A 179 -8.13 -2.32 23.19
CA SER A 179 -8.61 -3.22 22.15
C SER A 179 -8.17 -4.65 22.40
N PHE A 180 -9.03 -5.59 22.02
CA PHE A 180 -8.68 -7.02 22.01
C PHE A 180 -7.47 -7.31 21.11
N THR A 181 -7.38 -6.61 19.99
CA THR A 181 -6.21 -6.61 19.10
C THR A 181 -5.46 -5.31 19.32
N VAL A 182 -4.28 -5.39 19.94
CA VAL A 182 -3.39 -4.26 20.09
C VAL A 182 -2.51 -4.17 18.84
N PRO A 183 -2.45 -3.01 18.15
CA PRO A 183 -1.60 -2.85 16.97
C PRO A 183 -0.13 -3.10 17.28
N THR A 184 0.56 -3.76 16.36
CA THR A 184 2.00 -4.02 16.48
C THR A 184 2.84 -2.78 16.11
N LEU A 185 2.31 -1.89 15.27
CA LEU A 185 2.94 -0.63 14.92
C LEU A 185 2.41 0.50 15.83
N ASN A 186 3.32 1.26 16.39
CA ASN A 186 2.97 2.52 17.06
C ASN A 186 2.61 3.58 16.01
N ALA A 187 1.33 3.91 15.90
CA ALA A 187 0.76 4.84 14.94
C ALA A 187 -0.25 5.76 15.61
N ALA A 188 -0.49 6.94 15.06
CA ALA A 188 -1.41 7.92 15.62
C ALA A 188 -2.86 7.42 15.60
N ALA A 189 -3.54 7.44 16.73
CA ALA A 189 -4.97 7.15 16.79
C ALA A 189 -5.77 8.24 16.05
N GLY A 190 -6.58 7.84 15.07
CA GLY A 190 -7.23 8.81 14.18
C GLY A 190 -8.56 8.36 13.59
N ASP A 191 -8.92 9.00 12.49
CA ASP A 191 -10.14 8.78 11.73
C ASP A 191 -9.83 8.62 10.24
N LEU A 192 -9.95 7.41 9.72
CA LEU A 192 -9.70 7.09 8.32
C LEU A 192 -10.73 7.70 7.36
N SER A 193 -11.90 8.11 7.87
CA SER A 193 -12.90 8.81 7.04
C SER A 193 -12.44 10.19 6.57
N LEU A 194 -11.45 10.77 7.23
CA LEU A 194 -10.82 12.03 6.83
C LEU A 194 -9.73 11.83 5.75
N VAL A 195 -9.31 10.59 5.51
CA VAL A 195 -8.24 10.25 4.59
C VAL A 195 -8.76 9.54 3.35
N LEU A 196 -9.58 8.52 3.54
CA LEU A 196 -10.06 7.68 2.46
C LEU A 196 -11.31 8.26 1.81
N PRO A 197 -11.34 8.40 0.48
CA PRO A 197 -12.57 8.72 -0.24
C PRO A 197 -13.69 7.75 0.11
N LYS A 198 -14.90 8.29 0.25
CA LYS A 198 -16.07 7.52 0.71
C LYS A 198 -16.25 6.18 -0.02
N ARG A 199 -16.08 6.14 -1.34
CA ARG A 199 -16.25 4.90 -2.11
C ARG A 199 -15.25 3.82 -1.72
N LEU A 200 -14.00 4.21 -1.44
CA LEU A 200 -12.97 3.28 -0.98
C LEU A 200 -13.27 2.80 0.44
N LEU A 201 -13.66 3.72 1.31
CA LEU A 201 -14.01 3.41 2.69
C LEU A 201 -15.21 2.48 2.78
N ASP A 202 -16.28 2.76 2.03
CA ASP A 202 -17.47 1.90 1.97
C ASP A 202 -17.09 0.47 1.53
N GLY A 203 -16.23 0.34 0.51
CA GLY A 203 -15.80 -0.98 0.02
C GLY A 203 -14.90 -1.74 1.01
N ILE A 204 -14.16 -1.03 1.86
CA ILE A 204 -13.35 -1.65 2.91
C ILE A 204 -14.23 -2.11 4.09
N ILE A 205 -15.30 -1.38 4.39
CA ILE A 205 -16.22 -1.69 5.48
C ILE A 205 -17.13 -2.87 5.14
N GLU A 206 -17.57 -2.99 3.87
CA GLU A 206 -18.44 -4.07 3.40
C GLU A 206 -17.74 -5.43 3.39
#